data_d15b76ad0d29e857aa064f901ffc050f
#
_entry.id   d15b76ad0d29e857aa064f901ffc050f
#
_cell.length_a   1.000
_cell.length_b   1.000
_cell.length_c   1.000
_cell.angle_alpha   90.00
_cell.angle_beta   90.00
_cell.angle_gamma   90.00
#
_symmetry.space_group_name_H-M   'P 1'
#
loop_
_entity.id
_entity.type
_entity.pdbx_description
1 polymer ?
#
loop_
_entity_poly.entity_id
_entity_poly.type
_entity_poly.pdbx_seq_one_letter_code
_entity_poly.pdbx_strand_id
1 'polypeptide(L)'
;RELRIANEKAEHLLLNILPEPIARELADHPDKTISQKYPNATILFTDIVGFTKMSSQMSAEQTVSMLNELVSLFDKRAKNEGIEKIKTIGDAYMAATGLTTENSPDGALKMIHFAQGLLADVQQFNEKFHMQIKIRIGINSGNLVAGVIGKTKFIYDVWGDTVNVASRMESTG
;
A
#
# COMPACT_ATOMS: atom_id res chain seq x y z
N ARG A 1 26.89 -13.64 -19.27
CA ARG A 1 26.12 -14.55 -18.38
C ARG A 1 25.98 -13.97 -16.98
N GLU A 2 27.05 -13.46 -16.39
CA GLU A 2 27.01 -12.82 -15.05
C GLU A 2 26.19 -11.53 -15.04
N LEU A 3 26.30 -10.70 -16.09
CA LEU A 3 25.52 -9.47 -16.25
C LEU A 3 24.02 -9.76 -16.36
N ARG A 4 23.63 -10.82 -17.05
CA ARG A 4 22.22 -11.22 -17.15
C ARG A 4 21.66 -11.66 -15.81
N ILE A 5 22.39 -12.46 -15.05
CA ILE A 5 22.01 -12.92 -13.70
C ILE A 5 21.89 -11.72 -12.76
N ALA A 6 22.83 -10.79 -12.80
CA ALA A 6 22.79 -9.58 -11.96
C ALA A 6 21.58 -8.70 -12.31
N ASN A 7 21.24 -8.54 -13.60
CA ASN A 7 20.07 -7.81 -14.04
C ASN A 7 18.76 -8.48 -13.62
N GLU A 8 18.69 -9.79 -13.72
CA GLU A 8 17.52 -10.56 -13.27
C GLU A 8 17.31 -10.43 -11.76
N LYS A 9 18.39 -10.48 -10.96
CA LYS A 9 18.33 -10.28 -9.51
C LYS A 9 17.90 -8.86 -9.15
N ALA A 10 18.45 -7.85 -9.83
CA ALA A 10 18.09 -6.45 -9.61
C ALA A 10 16.63 -6.21 -9.97
N GLU A 11 16.16 -6.74 -11.09
CA GLU A 11 14.77 -6.65 -11.51
C GLU A 11 13.83 -7.33 -10.49
N HIS A 12 14.20 -8.50 -10.00
CA HIS A 12 13.43 -9.22 -8.98
C HIS A 12 13.32 -8.42 -7.67
N LEU A 13 14.41 -7.80 -7.22
CA LEU A 13 14.40 -6.94 -6.03
C LEU A 13 13.51 -5.71 -6.22
N LEU A 14 13.55 -5.08 -7.40
CA LEU A 14 12.70 -3.94 -7.72
C LEU A 14 11.22 -4.32 -7.79
N LEU A 15 10.89 -5.50 -8.30
CA LEU A 15 9.51 -6.01 -8.36
C LEU A 15 8.90 -6.21 -6.97
N ASN A 16 9.71 -6.38 -5.93
CA ASN A 16 9.23 -6.51 -4.55
C ASN A 16 8.85 -5.17 -3.91
N ILE A 17 9.34 -4.05 -4.44
CA ILE A 17 9.11 -2.72 -3.86
C ILE A 17 8.40 -1.74 -4.79
N LEU A 18 8.33 -2.04 -6.08
CA LEU A 18 7.74 -1.17 -7.10
C LEU A 18 6.74 -1.96 -7.96
N PRO A 19 5.70 -1.29 -8.50
CA PRO A 19 4.85 -1.90 -9.52
C PRO A 19 5.67 -2.39 -10.72
N GLU A 20 5.26 -3.49 -11.31
CA GLU A 20 6.04 -4.15 -12.40
C GLU A 20 6.44 -3.20 -13.54
N PRO A 21 5.53 -2.38 -14.14
CA PRO A 21 5.93 -1.48 -15.21
C PRO A 21 6.97 -0.45 -14.77
N ILE A 22 6.87 0.03 -13.53
CA ILE A 22 7.79 1.01 -12.95
C ILE A 22 9.15 0.36 -12.69
N ALA A 23 9.15 -0.85 -12.14
CA ALA A 23 10.40 -1.59 -11.88
C ALA A 23 11.18 -1.84 -13.18
N ARG A 24 10.48 -2.22 -14.24
CA ARG A 24 11.09 -2.43 -15.56
C ARG A 24 11.67 -1.14 -16.14
N GLU A 25 10.91 -0.07 -16.09
CA GLU A 25 11.36 1.24 -16.60
C GLU A 25 12.60 1.72 -15.84
N LEU A 26 12.61 1.56 -14.52
CA LEU A 26 13.75 1.96 -13.70
C LEU A 26 14.98 1.07 -13.93
N ALA A 27 14.78 -0.23 -14.15
CA ALA A 27 15.87 -1.16 -14.47
C ALA A 27 16.53 -0.79 -15.81
N ASP A 28 15.73 -0.42 -16.81
CA ASP A 28 16.23 -0.02 -18.15
C ASP A 28 16.85 1.39 -18.15
N HIS A 29 16.31 2.29 -17.32
CA HIS A 29 16.71 3.70 -17.26
C HIS A 29 16.86 4.15 -15.79
N PRO A 30 17.98 3.77 -15.10
CA PRO A 30 18.13 4.01 -13.65
C PRO A 30 18.11 5.48 -13.24
N ASP A 31 18.48 6.39 -14.13
CA ASP A 31 18.57 7.83 -13.85
C ASP A 31 17.31 8.60 -14.24
N LYS A 32 16.30 7.91 -14.75
CA LYS A 32 15.06 8.56 -15.20
C LYS A 32 14.16 8.93 -14.03
N THR A 33 13.63 10.15 -14.06
CA THR A 33 12.56 10.55 -13.16
C THR A 33 11.26 9.93 -13.64
N ILE A 34 10.60 9.15 -12.77
CA ILE A 34 9.35 8.48 -13.09
C ILE A 34 8.22 9.19 -12.37
N SER A 35 7.30 9.75 -13.16
CA SER A 35 6.05 10.32 -12.66
C SER A 35 4.97 10.19 -13.72
N GLN A 36 3.76 9.90 -13.30
CA GLN A 36 2.63 9.75 -14.22
C GLN A 36 1.32 10.19 -13.57
N LYS A 37 0.48 10.83 -14.36
CA LYS A 37 -0.87 11.22 -13.93
C LYS A 37 -1.83 10.07 -14.21
N TYR A 38 -2.69 9.79 -13.25
CA TYR A 38 -3.75 8.80 -13.36
C TYR A 38 -5.10 9.49 -13.10
N PRO A 39 -6.00 9.55 -14.09
CA PRO A 39 -7.24 10.31 -13.97
C PRO A 39 -8.31 9.63 -13.12
N ASN A 40 -8.29 8.31 -13.01
CA ASN A 40 -9.34 7.52 -12.37
C ASN A 40 -8.74 6.51 -11.39
N ALA A 41 -8.07 7.02 -10.38
CA ALA A 41 -7.51 6.18 -9.31
C ALA A 41 -8.42 6.16 -8.10
N THR A 42 -8.32 5.11 -7.29
CA THR A 42 -9.01 5.01 -6.01
C THR A 42 -7.96 4.72 -4.94
N ILE A 43 -7.96 5.54 -3.88
CA ILE A 43 -7.00 5.46 -2.77
C ILE A 43 -7.72 5.00 -1.52
N LEU A 44 -7.09 4.10 -0.78
CA LEU A 44 -7.52 3.65 0.53
C LEU A 44 -6.44 3.96 1.56
N PHE A 45 -6.86 4.55 2.68
CA PHE A 45 -6.06 4.67 3.90
C PHE A 45 -6.73 3.88 5.01
N THR A 46 -5.94 3.20 5.82
CA THR A 46 -6.44 2.58 7.04
C THR A 46 -5.41 2.75 8.16
N ASP A 47 -5.88 2.90 9.38
CA ASP A 47 -5.03 2.89 10.57
C ASP A 47 -5.71 2.13 11.71
N ILE A 48 -4.94 1.89 12.77
CA ILE A 48 -5.42 1.18 13.96
C ILE A 48 -5.96 2.20 14.97
N VAL A 49 -7.20 1.99 15.41
CA VAL A 49 -7.81 2.85 16.43
C VAL A 49 -7.05 2.70 17.74
N GLY A 50 -6.61 3.82 18.31
CA GLY A 50 -5.93 3.85 19.60
C GLY A 50 -4.55 3.22 19.60
N PHE A 51 -3.87 3.18 18.47
CA PHE A 51 -2.56 2.54 18.32
C PHE A 51 -1.51 3.11 19.26
N THR A 52 -1.44 4.42 19.41
CA THR A 52 -0.44 5.08 20.28
C THR A 52 -0.57 4.60 21.72
N LYS A 53 -1.79 4.52 22.24
CA LYS A 53 -2.05 4.01 23.59
C LYS A 53 -1.72 2.52 23.72
N MET A 54 -2.15 1.74 22.74
CA MET A 54 -1.92 0.29 22.72
C MET A 54 -0.43 -0.03 22.67
N SER A 55 0.32 0.62 21.76
CA SER A 55 1.74 0.39 21.58
C SER A 55 2.57 0.82 22.78
N SER A 56 2.13 1.82 23.54
CA SER A 56 2.80 2.24 24.77
C SER A 56 2.77 1.18 25.86
N GLN A 57 1.83 0.24 25.81
CA GLN A 57 1.68 -0.86 26.74
C GLN A 57 2.38 -2.14 26.29
N MET A 58 3.01 -2.10 25.13
CA MET A 58 3.70 -3.25 24.51
C MET A 58 5.18 -2.95 24.39
N SER A 59 6.01 -4.01 24.35
CA SER A 59 7.42 -3.85 23.98
C SER A 59 7.55 -3.46 22.50
N ALA A 60 8.69 -2.89 22.14
CA ALA A 60 8.99 -2.57 20.74
C ALA A 60 8.92 -3.82 19.86
N GLU A 61 9.44 -4.95 20.34
CA GLU A 61 9.40 -6.22 19.62
C GLU A 61 7.96 -6.72 19.41
N GLN A 62 7.13 -6.64 20.44
CA GLN A 62 5.72 -7.03 20.34
C GLN A 62 4.97 -6.14 19.34
N THR A 63 5.20 -4.84 19.40
CA THR A 63 4.56 -3.88 18.48
C THR A 63 4.93 -4.18 17.02
N VAL A 64 6.23 -4.34 16.73
CA VAL A 64 6.72 -4.65 15.37
C VAL A 64 6.19 -5.99 14.90
N SER A 65 6.21 -7.01 15.75
CA SER A 65 5.71 -8.35 15.40
C SER A 65 4.22 -8.32 15.08
N MET A 66 3.44 -7.61 15.87
CA MET A 66 1.99 -7.45 15.65
C MET A 66 1.71 -6.73 14.33
N LEU A 67 2.38 -5.61 14.08
CA LEU A 67 2.22 -4.87 12.82
C LEU A 67 2.63 -5.71 11.62
N ASN A 68 3.72 -6.45 11.73
CA ASN A 68 4.20 -7.31 10.65
C ASN A 68 3.18 -8.40 10.30
N GLU A 69 2.60 -9.05 11.30
CA GLU A 69 1.56 -10.06 11.08
C GLU A 69 0.32 -9.46 10.41
N LEU A 70 -0.15 -8.32 10.91
CA LEU A 70 -1.33 -7.66 10.37
C LEU A 70 -1.11 -7.16 8.93
N VAL A 71 0.02 -6.48 8.71
CA VAL A 71 0.39 -5.97 7.39
C VAL A 71 0.58 -7.11 6.39
N SER A 72 1.13 -8.23 6.83
CA SER A 72 1.30 -9.42 5.97
C SER A 72 -0.03 -9.98 5.49
N LEU A 73 -1.06 -9.97 6.34
CA LEU A 73 -2.42 -10.34 5.94
C LEU A 73 -2.96 -9.38 4.88
N PHE A 74 -2.78 -8.09 5.09
CA PHE A 74 -3.23 -7.05 4.14
C PHE A 74 -2.49 -7.14 2.81
N ASP A 75 -1.18 -7.36 2.84
CA ASP A 75 -0.35 -7.52 1.64
C ASP A 75 -0.79 -8.73 0.82
N LYS A 76 -1.06 -9.85 1.49
CA LYS A 76 -1.53 -11.07 0.83
C LYS A 76 -2.88 -10.84 0.15
N ARG A 77 -3.80 -10.17 0.84
CA ARG A 77 -5.11 -9.82 0.28
C ARG A 77 -4.97 -8.87 -0.91
N ALA A 78 -4.15 -7.85 -0.79
CA ALA A 78 -3.90 -6.89 -1.86
C ALA A 78 -3.38 -7.60 -3.12
N LYS A 79 -2.42 -8.50 -2.97
CA LYS A 79 -1.88 -9.29 -4.07
C LYS A 79 -2.95 -10.17 -4.73
N ASN A 80 -3.77 -10.84 -3.93
CA ASN A 80 -4.82 -11.74 -4.43
C ASN A 80 -5.96 -10.99 -5.13
N GLU A 81 -6.26 -9.78 -4.70
CA GLU A 81 -7.36 -8.97 -5.26
C GLU A 81 -6.89 -7.93 -6.30
N GLY A 82 -5.61 -7.91 -6.63
CA GLY A 82 -5.07 -6.98 -7.62
C GLY A 82 -5.06 -5.53 -7.16
N ILE A 83 -4.86 -5.29 -5.87
CA ILE A 83 -4.74 -3.96 -5.27
C ILE A 83 -3.26 -3.63 -5.13
N GLU A 84 -2.86 -2.41 -5.52
CA GLU A 84 -1.48 -1.96 -5.39
C GLU A 84 -1.23 -1.38 -4.01
N LYS A 85 -0.37 -2.02 -3.22
CA LYS A 85 0.10 -1.46 -1.96
C LYS A 85 1.05 -0.30 -2.27
N ILE A 86 0.82 0.86 -1.68
CA ILE A 86 1.70 2.01 -1.85
C ILE A 86 2.78 2.00 -0.76
N LYS A 87 2.38 2.12 0.50
CA LYS A 87 3.31 2.14 1.63
C LYS A 87 2.59 1.95 2.95
N THR A 88 3.37 1.73 4.00
CA THR A 88 2.90 1.85 5.38
C THR A 88 3.57 3.05 6.04
N ILE A 89 2.84 3.74 6.91
CA ILE A 89 3.35 4.84 7.73
C ILE A 89 2.96 4.52 9.17
N GLY A 90 3.92 3.97 9.95
CA GLY A 90 3.60 3.46 11.29
C GLY A 90 2.53 2.37 11.22
N ASP A 91 1.38 2.62 11.82
CA ASP A 91 0.22 1.72 11.80
C ASP A 91 -0.74 1.97 10.62
N ALA A 92 -0.47 2.99 9.82
CA ALA A 92 -1.28 3.33 8.65
C ALA A 92 -0.86 2.51 7.42
N TYR A 93 -1.86 2.05 6.67
CA TYR A 93 -1.66 1.31 5.43
C TYR A 93 -2.30 2.08 4.28
N MET A 94 -1.58 2.23 3.18
CA MET A 94 -2.07 2.93 2.00
C MET A 94 -2.02 2.03 0.78
N ALA A 95 -3.13 1.96 0.05
CA ALA A 95 -3.27 1.15 -1.16
C ALA A 95 -4.04 1.92 -2.23
N ALA A 96 -3.88 1.50 -3.47
CA ALA A 96 -4.51 2.16 -4.60
C ALA A 96 -4.97 1.18 -5.68
N THR A 97 -5.95 1.61 -6.46
CA THR A 97 -6.35 0.99 -7.73
C THR A 97 -6.33 2.05 -8.82
N GLY A 98 -6.32 1.62 -10.08
CA GLY A 98 -6.34 2.54 -11.22
C GLY A 98 -4.99 3.17 -11.54
N LEU A 99 -3.90 2.65 -11.00
CA LEU A 99 -2.54 3.06 -11.33
C LEU A 99 -2.01 2.29 -12.55
N THR A 100 -2.84 2.22 -13.57
CA THR A 100 -2.51 1.58 -14.84
C THR A 100 -2.97 2.49 -15.98
N THR A 101 -2.38 2.28 -17.14
CA THR A 101 -2.78 2.99 -18.37
C THR A 101 -4.09 2.47 -18.95
N GLU A 102 -4.56 1.32 -18.46
CA GLU A 102 -5.83 0.73 -18.87
C GLU A 102 -6.98 1.34 -18.09
N ASN A 103 -8.05 1.66 -18.78
CA ASN A 103 -9.27 2.16 -18.15
C ASN A 103 -9.99 1.01 -17.47
N SER A 104 -9.91 0.96 -16.14
CA SER A 104 -10.65 -0.03 -15.35
C SER A 104 -11.78 0.67 -14.60
N PRO A 105 -13.04 0.52 -15.04
CA PRO A 105 -14.17 1.19 -14.39
C PRO A 105 -14.51 0.65 -12.99
N ASP A 106 -13.94 -0.51 -12.62
CA ASP A 106 -14.30 -1.24 -11.40
C ASP A 106 -13.34 -0.97 -10.22
N GLY A 107 -12.42 -0.01 -10.36
CA GLY A 107 -11.42 0.27 -9.34
C GLY A 107 -12.00 0.62 -7.97
N ALA A 108 -13.04 1.45 -7.94
CA ALA A 108 -13.70 1.84 -6.70
C ALA A 108 -14.43 0.66 -6.03
N LEU A 109 -15.12 -0.16 -6.81
CA LEU A 109 -15.79 -1.37 -6.30
C LEU A 109 -14.77 -2.39 -5.77
N LYS A 110 -13.68 -2.59 -6.49
CA LYS A 110 -12.57 -3.43 -6.04
C LYS A 110 -12.05 -2.96 -4.68
N MET A 111 -11.90 -1.65 -4.53
CA MET A 111 -11.38 -1.07 -3.28
C MET A 111 -12.35 -1.25 -2.12
N ILE A 112 -13.65 -1.10 -2.36
CA ILE A 112 -14.67 -1.35 -1.34
C ILE A 112 -14.64 -2.82 -0.91
N HIS A 113 -14.56 -3.73 -1.86
CA HIS A 113 -14.45 -5.16 -1.60
C HIS A 113 -13.18 -5.47 -0.81
N PHE A 114 -12.07 -4.87 -1.17
CA PHE A 114 -10.80 -4.98 -0.46
C PHE A 114 -10.93 -4.49 0.99
N ALA A 115 -11.58 -3.33 1.20
CA ALA A 115 -11.81 -2.78 2.53
C ALA A 115 -12.61 -3.73 3.42
N GLN A 116 -13.66 -4.33 2.88
CA GLN A 116 -14.44 -5.36 3.58
C GLN A 116 -13.58 -6.57 3.95
N GLY A 117 -12.69 -6.96 3.04
CA GLY A 117 -11.73 -8.03 3.29
C GLY A 117 -10.73 -7.69 4.39
N LEU A 118 -10.27 -6.44 4.46
CA LEU A 118 -9.39 -5.99 5.55
C LEU A 118 -10.07 -6.10 6.91
N LEU A 119 -11.36 -5.76 7.00
CA LEU A 119 -12.13 -5.92 8.23
C LEU A 119 -12.23 -7.40 8.64
N ALA A 120 -12.43 -8.29 7.68
CA ALA A 120 -12.44 -9.73 7.93
C ALA A 120 -11.06 -10.23 8.39
N ASP A 121 -9.98 -9.72 7.81
CA ASP A 121 -8.61 -10.06 8.21
C ASP A 121 -8.33 -9.62 9.64
N VAL A 122 -8.78 -8.43 10.03
CA VAL A 122 -8.63 -7.92 11.40
C VAL A 122 -9.40 -8.80 12.39
N GLN A 123 -10.61 -9.21 12.05
CA GLN A 123 -11.40 -10.10 12.88
C GLN A 123 -10.70 -11.45 13.09
N GLN A 124 -10.18 -12.03 12.03
CA GLN A 124 -9.42 -13.29 12.07
C GLN A 124 -8.16 -13.14 12.92
N PHE A 125 -7.44 -12.04 12.74
CA PHE A 125 -6.27 -11.70 13.55
C PHE A 125 -6.61 -11.62 15.03
N ASN A 126 -7.71 -10.93 15.39
CA ASN A 126 -8.16 -10.78 16.77
C ASN A 126 -8.50 -12.12 17.41
N GLU A 127 -9.14 -13.02 16.69
CA GLU A 127 -9.45 -14.37 17.16
C GLU A 127 -8.17 -15.18 17.40
N LYS A 128 -7.22 -15.11 16.47
CA LYS A 128 -5.97 -15.88 16.56
C LYS A 128 -5.08 -15.42 17.71
N PHE A 129 -4.96 -14.11 17.92
CA PHE A 129 -4.04 -13.52 18.89
C PHE A 129 -4.72 -13.02 20.16
N HIS A 130 -6.02 -13.24 20.31
CA HIS A 130 -6.82 -12.79 21.45
C HIS A 130 -6.71 -11.27 21.69
N MET A 131 -6.84 -10.51 20.59
CA MET A 131 -6.77 -9.06 20.60
C MET A 131 -8.12 -8.44 20.21
N GLN A 132 -8.26 -7.13 20.41
CA GLN A 132 -9.46 -6.37 20.08
C GLN A 132 -9.09 -5.16 19.21
N ILE A 133 -8.33 -5.40 18.15
CA ILE A 133 -7.92 -4.36 17.22
C ILE A 133 -9.12 -3.93 16.38
N LYS A 134 -9.25 -2.62 16.22
CA LYS A 134 -10.20 -1.99 15.29
C LYS A 134 -9.43 -1.09 14.33
N ILE A 135 -9.86 -1.04 13.10
CA ILE A 135 -9.27 -0.15 12.10
C ILE A 135 -10.29 0.86 11.59
N ARG A 136 -9.79 2.02 11.19
CA ARG A 136 -10.57 3.02 10.44
C ARG A 136 -10.13 2.96 9.00
N ILE A 137 -11.05 3.13 8.07
CA ILE A 137 -10.79 3.09 6.63
C ILE A 137 -11.38 4.33 5.97
N GLY A 138 -10.57 5.00 5.15
CA GLY A 138 -11.01 6.09 4.30
C GLY A 138 -10.68 5.79 2.85
N ILE A 139 -11.63 6.03 1.95
CA ILE A 139 -11.50 5.78 0.51
C ILE A 139 -11.92 7.02 -0.25
N ASN A 140 -11.19 7.35 -1.31
CA ASN A 140 -11.58 8.39 -2.25
C ASN A 140 -11.10 8.06 -3.65
N SER A 141 -11.84 8.50 -4.65
CA SER A 141 -11.53 8.32 -6.07
C SER A 141 -11.34 9.66 -6.76
N GLY A 142 -10.48 9.70 -7.75
CA GLY A 142 -10.21 10.88 -8.54
C GLY A 142 -8.86 10.81 -9.22
N ASN A 143 -8.39 11.96 -9.70
CA ASN A 143 -7.08 12.05 -10.33
C ASN A 143 -5.98 12.14 -9.27
N LEU A 144 -4.81 11.61 -9.62
CA LEU A 144 -3.61 11.74 -8.81
C LEU A 144 -2.36 11.62 -9.68
N VAL A 145 -1.22 11.93 -9.08
CA VAL A 145 0.10 11.71 -9.67
C VAL A 145 0.80 10.62 -8.84
N ALA A 146 1.35 9.64 -9.51
CA ALA A 146 2.20 8.62 -8.90
C ALA A 146 3.62 8.75 -9.44
N GLY A 147 4.60 8.41 -8.65
CA GLY A 147 5.98 8.46 -9.09
C GLY A 147 6.94 7.83 -8.11
N VAL A 148 8.21 7.80 -8.50
CA VAL A 148 9.30 7.26 -7.70
C VAL A 148 10.18 8.41 -7.22
N ILE A 149 10.42 8.46 -5.91
CA ILE A 149 11.31 9.42 -5.28
C ILE A 149 12.53 8.68 -4.72
N GLY A 150 13.68 9.33 -4.85
CA GLY A 150 14.92 8.86 -4.27
C GLY A 150 15.86 8.25 -5.30
N LYS A 151 17.16 8.27 -4.96
CA LYS A 151 18.24 7.71 -5.80
C LYS A 151 18.88 6.49 -5.16
N THR A 152 18.93 6.46 -3.84
CA THR A 152 19.53 5.36 -3.07
C THR A 152 18.47 4.44 -2.47
N LYS A 153 17.35 5.02 -2.05
CA LYS A 153 16.16 4.26 -1.60
C LYS A 153 14.98 4.74 -2.41
N PHE A 154 14.45 3.87 -3.25
CA PHE A 154 13.29 4.17 -4.08
C PHE A 154 12.01 4.07 -3.28
N ILE A 155 11.20 5.12 -3.31
CA ILE A 155 9.87 5.16 -2.71
C ILE A 155 8.87 5.47 -3.81
N TYR A 156 7.99 4.52 -4.07
CA TYR A 156 6.83 4.74 -4.93
C TYR A 156 5.73 5.37 -4.10
N ASP A 157 5.25 6.52 -4.53
CA ASP A 157 4.24 7.27 -3.78
C ASP A 157 3.23 7.92 -4.71
N VAL A 158 2.18 8.45 -4.13
CA VAL A 158 1.09 9.12 -4.84
C VAL A 158 0.81 10.48 -4.19
N TRP A 159 0.44 11.46 -5.01
CA TRP A 159 0.18 12.83 -4.57
C TRP A 159 -1.08 13.36 -5.22
N GLY A 160 -1.68 14.35 -4.59
CA GLY A 160 -2.81 15.10 -5.10
C GLY A 160 -3.92 15.26 -4.09
N ASP A 161 -4.92 16.04 -4.44
CA ASP A 161 -6.08 16.29 -3.57
C ASP A 161 -6.88 15.02 -3.29
N THR A 162 -6.98 14.12 -4.26
CA THR A 162 -7.64 12.81 -4.10
C THR A 162 -7.03 12.02 -2.94
N VAL A 163 -5.70 12.02 -2.83
CA VAL A 163 -4.96 11.35 -1.76
C VAL A 163 -5.21 12.03 -0.42
N ASN A 164 -5.17 13.35 -0.38
CA ASN A 164 -5.39 14.14 0.82
C ASN A 164 -6.81 13.95 1.38
N VAL A 165 -7.82 13.93 0.51
CA VAL A 165 -9.20 13.67 0.91
C VAL A 165 -9.37 12.25 1.45
N ALA A 166 -8.77 11.24 0.82
CA ALA A 166 -8.82 9.86 1.30
C ALA A 166 -8.26 9.76 2.72
N SER A 167 -7.13 10.43 2.98
CA SER A 167 -6.52 10.49 4.30
C SER A 167 -7.45 11.14 5.33
N ARG A 168 -8.11 12.24 4.98
CA ARG A 168 -9.09 12.90 5.87
C ARG A 168 -10.31 12.04 6.13
N MET A 169 -10.79 11.28 5.13
CA MET A 169 -11.89 10.33 5.31
C MET A 169 -11.55 9.26 6.35
N GLU A 170 -10.31 8.76 6.31
CA GLU A 170 -9.82 7.82 7.31
C GLU A 170 -9.76 8.47 8.70
N SER A 171 -9.16 9.65 8.84
CA SER A 171 -8.94 10.29 10.14
C SER A 171 -10.25 10.74 10.83
N THR A 172 -11.32 10.94 10.07
CA THR A 172 -12.65 11.32 10.59
C THR A 172 -13.62 10.15 10.71
N GLY A 173 -13.18 8.97 10.25
CA GLY A 173 -13.98 7.75 10.29
C GLY A 173 -14.19 7.12 11.65
#